data_a47540082439a0f718993af6466ff8ee
#
_entry.id   a47540082439a0f718993af6466ff8ee
#
_cell.length_a   1.000
_cell.length_b   1.000
_cell.length_c   1.000
_cell.angle_alpha   90.00
_cell.angle_beta   90.00
_cell.angle_gamma   90.00
#
_symmetry.space_group_name_H-M   'P 1'
#
loop_
_entity.id
_entity.type
_entity.pdbx_description
1 polymer ?
#
loop_
_entity_poly.entity_id
_entity_poly.type
_entity_poly.pdbx_seq_one_letter_code
_entity_poly.pdbx_strand_id
1 'polypeptide(L)'
;TIGAFNVLNYFTSLGEEFGGSAYTDREGNKVTVNRGKTRGAYTQSALEDQERKIVAAINGLDADVIGLSEIEDGYAVTGDFAQRDKALKHLTEKLNEAAGSDKWGFVPSPSQDAVPDSPDVIRTAFIYHKDVVKPVGESRIFQDDRFTGTAREPLAQEFQPLKEGEESFVAVANHFKSKGSVAKGDADSGDGQGNNPNVRNAQAQAVLDALHKQEDWKDKPLFALGDFNTYTHETALDIFRNDGFTVPAEKYEADPSYQFSGLLGTLDHVLANKVATGTLDDAQVWNINADEPVAFEYSRRNYNIVDFYDDSPFRASDHDPVKIGFTLGADDSAGQPDDPADDPADKPSEEPGKPEDKPSENPSEKPDKPASGSSSSTSSVGAGIAAAIAAIVGLVAIPGFLAVTGNLHKAIPAPIWVMLPKEVKNFITSLQR
;
A
#
# COMPACT_ATOMS: atom_id res chain seq x y z
N THR A 1 13.25 10.80 4.27
CA THR A 1 12.27 10.10 3.43
C THR A 1 11.69 8.90 4.18
N ILE A 2 10.40 8.58 3.94
CA ILE A 2 9.72 7.43 4.51
C ILE A 2 8.96 6.68 3.42
N GLY A 3 8.97 5.34 3.45
CA GLY A 3 8.29 4.51 2.47
C GLY A 3 7.42 3.43 3.09
N ALA A 4 6.51 2.89 2.28
CA ALA A 4 5.69 1.72 2.58
C ALA A 4 5.85 0.69 1.45
N PHE A 5 6.04 -0.57 1.81
CA PHE A 5 6.16 -1.65 0.82
C PHE A 5 5.58 -2.97 1.35
N ASN A 6 4.58 -3.50 0.67
CA ASN A 6 4.11 -4.87 0.84
C ASN A 6 5.02 -5.79 0.02
N VAL A 7 5.74 -6.72 0.67
CA VAL A 7 6.79 -7.56 0.07
C VAL A 7 6.29 -8.95 -0.38
N LEU A 8 4.98 -9.14 -0.50
CA LEU A 8 4.36 -10.36 -1.02
C LEU A 8 4.83 -11.62 -0.28
N ASN A 9 4.48 -11.73 1.01
CA ASN A 9 4.76 -12.91 1.85
C ASN A 9 6.24 -13.34 1.86
N TYR A 10 7.09 -12.51 2.46
CA TYR A 10 8.51 -12.84 2.65
C TYR A 10 8.70 -13.75 3.86
N PHE A 11 9.10 -15.01 3.62
CA PHE A 11 9.25 -16.08 4.61
C PHE A 11 10.61 -16.76 4.47
N THR A 12 11.30 -16.95 5.58
CA THR A 12 12.48 -17.81 5.68
C THR A 12 12.14 -19.23 6.15
N SER A 13 10.91 -19.44 6.64
CA SER A 13 10.34 -20.76 6.94
C SER A 13 9.72 -21.34 5.68
N LEU A 14 10.38 -22.34 5.08
CA LEU A 14 10.08 -22.83 3.75
C LEU A 14 8.91 -23.83 3.74
N GLY A 15 8.18 -23.87 2.62
CA GLY A 15 7.13 -24.86 2.39
C GLY A 15 7.61 -26.31 2.44
N GLU A 16 8.85 -26.60 2.05
CA GLU A 16 9.44 -27.95 2.14
C GLU A 16 9.64 -28.43 3.58
N GLU A 17 9.79 -27.51 4.55
CA GLU A 17 9.93 -27.83 5.98
C GLU A 17 8.58 -27.90 6.69
N PHE A 18 7.66 -26.97 6.40
CA PHE A 18 6.40 -26.79 7.12
C PHE A 18 5.17 -27.34 6.37
N GLY A 19 5.34 -27.74 5.12
CA GLY A 19 4.23 -28.26 4.29
C GLY A 19 3.32 -27.15 3.76
N GLY A 20 2.11 -27.57 3.39
CA GLY A 20 1.10 -26.69 2.81
C GLY A 20 0.81 -27.00 1.35
N SER A 21 -0.32 -26.50 0.84
CA SER A 21 -0.57 -26.53 -0.59
C SER A 21 0.24 -25.44 -1.28
N ALA A 22 0.73 -25.76 -2.48
CA ALA A 22 1.65 -24.89 -3.20
C ALA A 22 1.19 -24.67 -4.63
N TYR A 23 1.56 -23.51 -5.18
CA TYR A 23 1.60 -23.34 -6.61
C TYR A 23 2.82 -24.09 -7.18
N THR A 24 2.62 -24.68 -8.33
CA THR A 24 3.68 -25.41 -9.04
C THR A 24 4.01 -24.71 -10.35
N ASP A 25 5.24 -24.90 -10.82
CA ASP A 25 5.61 -24.56 -12.18
C ASP A 25 4.97 -25.53 -13.19
N ARG A 26 5.23 -25.34 -14.47
CA ARG A 26 4.71 -26.20 -15.56
C ARG A 26 5.27 -27.62 -15.53
N GLU A 27 6.40 -27.86 -14.90
CA GLU A 27 7.03 -29.18 -14.68
C GLU A 27 6.47 -29.87 -13.43
N GLY A 28 5.65 -29.18 -12.61
CA GLY A 28 5.05 -29.72 -11.40
C GLY A 28 5.89 -29.50 -10.13
N ASN A 29 7.00 -28.76 -10.19
CA ASN A 29 7.80 -28.43 -9.01
C ASN A 29 7.07 -27.37 -8.18
N LYS A 30 7.08 -27.52 -6.86
CA LYS A 30 6.47 -26.56 -5.93
C LYS A 30 7.36 -25.32 -5.82
N VAL A 31 6.79 -24.12 -6.00
CA VAL A 31 7.52 -22.86 -6.01
C VAL A 31 7.13 -21.97 -4.83
N THR A 32 5.83 -21.81 -4.55
CA THR A 32 5.35 -20.96 -3.45
C THR A 32 4.18 -21.57 -2.75
N VAL A 33 4.08 -21.37 -1.43
CA VAL A 33 2.97 -21.83 -0.61
C VAL A 33 1.77 -20.90 -0.80
N ASN A 34 0.59 -21.44 -1.12
CA ASN A 34 -0.64 -20.66 -1.23
C ASN A 34 -1.59 -20.84 -0.05
N ARG A 35 -1.45 -21.94 0.69
CA ARG A 35 -2.23 -22.24 1.92
C ARG A 35 -1.42 -23.14 2.84
N GLY A 36 -1.20 -22.73 4.05
CA GLY A 36 -0.45 -23.48 5.03
C GLY A 36 -0.11 -22.68 6.26
N LYS A 37 0.76 -23.22 7.08
CA LYS A 37 1.33 -22.58 8.25
C LYS A 37 2.36 -21.51 7.86
N THR A 38 3.00 -21.68 6.69
CA THR A 38 3.86 -20.70 6.04
C THR A 38 3.17 -20.14 4.79
N ARG A 39 3.68 -19.06 4.26
CA ARG A 39 3.38 -18.46 2.96
C ARG A 39 4.70 -18.18 2.25
N GLY A 40 4.70 -17.67 1.02
CA GLY A 40 5.95 -17.37 0.32
C GLY A 40 6.66 -18.61 -0.23
N ALA A 41 7.98 -18.58 -0.31
CA ALA A 41 8.79 -19.57 -1.01
C ALA A 41 8.61 -21.01 -0.49
N TYR A 42 8.50 -21.98 -1.42
CA TYR A 42 8.41 -23.38 -1.04
C TYR A 42 9.79 -24.01 -0.82
N THR A 43 10.79 -23.63 -1.61
CA THR A 43 12.16 -24.14 -1.56
C THR A 43 13.16 -23.02 -1.31
N GLN A 44 14.39 -23.39 -0.89
CA GLN A 44 15.47 -22.44 -0.71
C GLN A 44 15.81 -21.68 -2.00
N SER A 45 15.81 -22.34 -3.15
CA SER A 45 16.06 -21.68 -4.44
C SER A 45 14.98 -20.66 -4.79
N ALA A 46 13.72 -20.95 -4.48
CA ALA A 46 12.62 -20.01 -4.70
C ALA A 46 12.71 -18.78 -3.75
N LEU A 47 13.19 -18.99 -2.52
CA LEU A 47 13.46 -17.88 -1.59
C LEU A 47 14.58 -16.98 -2.12
N GLU A 48 15.68 -17.56 -2.59
CA GLU A 48 16.78 -16.79 -3.17
C GLU A 48 16.35 -15.97 -4.38
N ASP A 49 15.47 -16.52 -5.24
CA ASP A 49 14.90 -15.80 -6.37
C ASP A 49 14.01 -14.64 -5.90
N GLN A 50 13.16 -14.84 -4.89
CA GLN A 50 12.34 -13.78 -4.28
C GLN A 50 13.20 -12.70 -3.65
N GLU A 51 14.23 -13.09 -2.87
CA GLU A 51 15.12 -12.16 -2.17
C GLU A 51 15.85 -11.21 -3.11
N ARG A 52 16.39 -11.71 -4.23
CA ARG A 52 17.10 -10.85 -5.19
C ARG A 52 16.23 -9.71 -5.69
N LYS A 53 14.96 -9.98 -5.99
CA LYS A 53 14.01 -8.97 -6.43
C LYS A 53 13.63 -7.99 -5.33
N ILE A 54 13.28 -8.48 -4.14
CA ILE A 54 12.93 -7.64 -2.99
C ILE A 54 14.11 -6.74 -2.59
N VAL A 55 15.31 -7.28 -2.54
CA VAL A 55 16.54 -6.54 -2.22
C VAL A 55 16.81 -5.45 -3.27
N ALA A 56 16.63 -5.77 -4.57
CA ALA A 56 16.76 -4.77 -5.64
C ALA A 56 15.70 -3.66 -5.49
N ALA A 57 14.45 -4.01 -5.16
CA ALA A 57 13.36 -3.06 -4.97
C ALA A 57 13.61 -2.15 -3.75
N ILE A 58 13.97 -2.70 -2.60
CA ILE A 58 14.20 -1.91 -1.37
C ILE A 58 15.43 -0.99 -1.53
N ASN A 59 16.55 -1.51 -2.04
CA ASN A 59 17.75 -0.70 -2.28
C ASN A 59 17.51 0.38 -3.36
N GLY A 60 16.65 0.11 -4.36
CA GLY A 60 16.29 1.07 -5.41
C GLY A 60 15.31 2.14 -4.93
N LEU A 61 14.36 1.81 -4.05
CA LEU A 61 13.46 2.77 -3.41
C LEU A 61 14.24 3.79 -2.57
N ASP A 62 15.29 3.32 -1.89
CA ASP A 62 16.24 4.15 -1.13
C ASP A 62 15.53 5.16 -0.21
N ALA A 63 14.55 4.68 0.56
CA ALA A 63 13.90 5.48 1.60
C ALA A 63 14.59 5.24 2.96
N ASP A 64 14.72 6.31 3.77
CA ASP A 64 15.48 6.26 5.03
C ASP A 64 14.79 5.41 6.10
N VAL A 65 13.46 5.35 6.08
CA VAL A 65 12.63 4.44 6.88
C VAL A 65 11.61 3.78 5.98
N ILE A 66 11.47 2.46 6.06
CA ILE A 66 10.45 1.72 5.29
C ILE A 66 9.62 0.86 6.23
N GLY A 67 8.30 1.08 6.22
CA GLY A 67 7.33 0.15 6.79
C GLY A 67 7.04 -0.97 5.81
N LEU A 68 7.25 -2.19 6.25
CA LEU A 68 7.04 -3.40 5.47
C LEU A 68 5.76 -4.12 5.90
N SER A 69 5.00 -4.63 4.94
CA SER A 69 3.87 -5.54 5.14
C SER A 69 4.24 -6.92 4.62
N GLU A 70 3.59 -7.98 5.18
CA GLU A 70 3.77 -9.39 4.77
C GLU A 70 5.15 -9.99 5.09
N ILE A 71 5.78 -9.51 6.14
CA ILE A 71 6.97 -10.16 6.73
C ILE A 71 6.51 -11.33 7.61
N GLU A 72 7.20 -12.48 7.52
CA GLU A 72 6.97 -13.63 8.39
C GLU A 72 6.98 -13.26 9.87
N ASP A 73 5.98 -13.72 10.62
CA ASP A 73 6.04 -13.82 12.07
C ASP A 73 6.57 -15.20 12.47
N GLY A 74 7.87 -15.30 12.70
CA GLY A 74 8.50 -16.57 13.04
C GLY A 74 8.00 -17.18 14.34
N TYR A 75 7.47 -16.37 15.27
CA TYR A 75 6.81 -16.84 16.49
C TYR A 75 5.50 -17.55 16.16
N ALA A 76 4.66 -16.98 15.33
CA ALA A 76 3.40 -17.61 14.91
C ALA A 76 3.63 -18.92 14.15
N VAL A 77 4.72 -18.98 13.35
CA VAL A 77 5.07 -20.19 12.58
C VAL A 77 5.64 -21.30 13.47
N THR A 78 6.55 -20.98 14.39
CA THR A 78 7.34 -21.98 15.12
C THR A 78 6.82 -22.24 16.55
N GLY A 79 6.17 -21.25 17.17
CA GLY A 79 5.83 -21.24 18.60
C GLY A 79 7.00 -20.77 19.50
N ASP A 80 8.14 -20.39 18.91
CA ASP A 80 9.31 -19.89 19.62
C ASP A 80 9.44 -18.36 19.37
N PHE A 81 9.29 -17.56 20.42
CA PHE A 81 9.36 -16.11 20.33
C PHE A 81 10.73 -15.61 19.80
N ALA A 82 11.82 -16.32 20.07
CA ALA A 82 13.15 -15.99 19.58
C ALA A 82 13.25 -16.02 18.04
N GLN A 83 12.28 -16.66 17.36
CA GLN A 83 12.22 -16.72 15.89
C GLN A 83 11.43 -15.57 15.27
N ARG A 84 10.74 -14.73 16.08
CA ARG A 84 9.81 -13.70 15.59
C ARG A 84 10.45 -12.77 14.56
N ASP A 85 11.68 -12.31 14.82
CA ASP A 85 12.40 -11.37 13.96
C ASP A 85 13.35 -12.05 12.94
N LYS A 86 13.35 -13.37 12.85
CA LYS A 86 14.32 -14.12 12.03
C LYS A 86 14.28 -13.70 10.56
N ALA A 87 13.09 -13.64 9.96
CA ALA A 87 12.94 -13.28 8.55
C ALA A 87 13.34 -11.82 8.29
N LEU A 88 12.96 -10.90 9.17
CA LEU A 88 13.30 -9.48 9.05
C LEU A 88 14.83 -9.26 9.18
N LYS A 89 15.44 -9.93 10.14
CA LYS A 89 16.90 -9.91 10.31
C LYS A 89 17.60 -10.45 9.07
N HIS A 90 17.16 -11.58 8.54
CA HIS A 90 17.74 -12.19 7.34
C HIS A 90 17.62 -11.24 6.12
N LEU A 91 16.44 -10.62 5.91
CA LEU A 91 16.26 -9.62 4.86
C LEU A 91 17.23 -8.45 5.00
N THR A 92 17.39 -7.94 6.23
CA THR A 92 18.32 -6.83 6.52
C THR A 92 19.78 -7.22 6.24
N GLU A 93 20.18 -8.46 6.57
CA GLU A 93 21.50 -9.00 6.24
C GLU A 93 21.72 -9.05 4.71
N LYS A 94 20.71 -9.50 3.94
CA LYS A 94 20.76 -9.51 2.47
C LYS A 94 20.82 -8.12 1.84
N LEU A 95 20.08 -7.15 2.39
CA LEU A 95 20.16 -5.76 1.99
C LEU A 95 21.56 -5.16 2.20
N ASN A 96 22.18 -5.43 3.34
CA ASN A 96 23.54 -4.99 3.66
C ASN A 96 24.59 -5.67 2.79
N GLU A 97 24.43 -6.97 2.52
CA GLU A 97 25.27 -7.72 1.59
C GLU A 97 25.25 -7.08 0.19
N ALA A 98 24.05 -6.80 -0.35
CA ALA A 98 23.89 -6.17 -1.65
C ALA A 98 24.39 -4.71 -1.70
N ALA A 99 24.22 -3.95 -0.61
CA ALA A 99 24.73 -2.58 -0.49
C ALA A 99 26.26 -2.52 -0.30
N GLY A 100 26.90 -3.64 0.02
CA GLY A 100 28.33 -3.70 0.33
C GLY A 100 28.74 -2.93 1.60
N SER A 101 27.79 -2.62 2.47
CA SER A 101 27.99 -1.83 3.69
C SER A 101 26.91 -2.16 4.73
N ASP A 102 27.18 -1.84 6.00
CA ASP A 102 26.23 -2.00 7.11
C ASP A 102 25.22 -0.84 7.18
N LYS A 103 24.52 -0.58 6.05
CA LYS A 103 23.59 0.54 5.85
C LYS A 103 22.28 0.35 6.59
N TRP A 104 21.69 -0.84 6.48
CA TRP A 104 20.34 -1.14 6.95
C TRP A 104 20.31 -1.66 8.38
N GLY A 105 19.38 -1.15 9.18
CA GLY A 105 18.95 -1.70 10.44
C GLY A 105 17.48 -2.11 10.38
N PHE A 106 17.03 -2.90 11.35
CA PHE A 106 15.60 -3.18 11.53
C PHE A 106 15.16 -2.80 12.95
N VAL A 107 13.88 -2.53 13.15
CA VAL A 107 13.30 -2.31 14.46
C VAL A 107 12.98 -3.66 15.09
N PRO A 108 13.59 -4.02 16.24
CA PRO A 108 13.25 -5.25 16.93
C PRO A 108 11.81 -5.29 17.39
N SER A 109 11.22 -6.48 17.43
CA SER A 109 9.92 -6.69 18.09
C SER A 109 10.00 -6.26 19.55
N PRO A 110 8.92 -5.72 20.12
CA PRO A 110 8.86 -5.46 21.56
C PRO A 110 8.90 -6.77 22.35
N SER A 111 8.92 -6.66 23.68
CA SER A 111 8.89 -7.82 24.57
C SER A 111 7.70 -8.74 24.31
N GLN A 112 7.84 -10.03 24.63
CA GLN A 112 6.83 -11.06 24.29
C GLN A 112 5.44 -10.76 24.87
N ASP A 113 5.35 -10.17 26.03
CA ASP A 113 4.09 -9.78 26.69
C ASP A 113 3.38 -8.60 26.00
N ALA A 114 4.10 -7.87 25.17
CA ALA A 114 3.53 -6.82 24.31
C ALA A 114 3.09 -7.30 22.92
N VAL A 115 3.24 -8.59 22.63
CA VAL A 115 2.82 -9.22 21.36
C VAL A 115 1.51 -9.98 21.58
N PRO A 116 0.58 -10.00 20.58
CA PRO A 116 -0.65 -10.78 20.68
C PRO A 116 -0.40 -12.26 20.99
N ASP A 117 -1.28 -12.88 21.79
CA ASP A 117 -1.20 -14.31 22.13
C ASP A 117 -1.33 -15.23 20.90
N SER A 118 -2.02 -14.78 19.87
CA SER A 118 -2.27 -15.53 18.64
C SER A 118 -2.05 -14.63 17.41
N PRO A 119 -0.81 -14.27 17.12
CA PRO A 119 -0.51 -13.43 15.96
C PRO A 119 -0.77 -14.16 14.64
N ASP A 120 -1.05 -13.40 13.55
CA ASP A 120 -1.02 -13.96 12.19
C ASP A 120 0.40 -14.40 11.83
N VAL A 121 0.54 -15.29 10.87
CA VAL A 121 1.85 -15.76 10.37
C VAL A 121 2.61 -14.68 9.58
N ILE A 122 1.97 -13.55 9.26
CA ILE A 122 2.59 -12.35 8.70
C ILE A 122 2.36 -11.16 9.61
N ARG A 123 3.28 -10.22 9.61
CA ARG A 123 3.23 -9.01 10.41
C ARG A 123 3.75 -7.79 9.65
N THR A 124 3.57 -6.62 10.23
CA THR A 124 4.26 -5.39 9.84
C THR A 124 5.64 -5.30 10.49
N ALA A 125 6.55 -4.57 9.86
CA ALA A 125 7.91 -4.37 10.35
C ALA A 125 8.48 -3.04 9.87
N PHE A 126 9.60 -2.60 10.46
CA PHE A 126 10.38 -1.46 9.98
C PHE A 126 11.84 -1.84 9.72
N ILE A 127 12.36 -1.32 8.61
CA ILE A 127 13.78 -1.22 8.33
C ILE A 127 14.16 0.24 8.17
N TYR A 128 15.43 0.59 8.41
CA TYR A 128 15.86 1.97 8.34
C TYR A 128 17.37 2.10 8.02
N HIS A 129 17.78 3.26 7.48
CA HIS A 129 19.18 3.60 7.27
C HIS A 129 19.83 4.03 8.57
N LYS A 130 20.83 3.24 9.04
CA LYS A 130 21.51 3.44 10.32
C LYS A 130 22.37 4.70 10.40
N ASP A 131 22.74 5.25 9.26
CA ASP A 131 23.51 6.49 9.13
C ASP A 131 22.63 7.74 8.97
N VAL A 132 21.31 7.57 8.89
CA VAL A 132 20.34 8.67 8.76
C VAL A 132 19.46 8.82 10.00
N VAL A 133 18.92 7.72 10.52
CA VAL A 133 18.02 7.73 11.66
C VAL A 133 18.36 6.61 12.66
N LYS A 134 17.86 6.75 13.88
CA LYS A 134 17.86 5.69 14.89
C LYS A 134 16.49 5.56 15.55
N PRO A 135 16.05 4.33 15.91
CA PRO A 135 14.86 4.13 16.73
C PRO A 135 15.01 4.77 18.12
N VAL A 136 13.92 5.31 18.67
CA VAL A 136 13.84 5.86 20.02
C VAL A 136 12.94 4.98 20.87
N GLY A 137 13.47 4.41 21.94
CA GLY A 137 12.73 3.49 22.81
C GLY A 137 12.36 2.18 22.14
N GLU A 138 11.49 1.42 22.78
CA GLU A 138 10.94 0.15 22.28
C GLU A 138 9.78 0.41 21.33
N SER A 139 9.64 -0.42 20.30
CA SER A 139 8.49 -0.36 19.40
C SER A 139 7.19 -0.71 20.14
N ARG A 140 6.04 -0.19 19.66
CA ARG A 140 4.73 -0.40 20.29
C ARG A 140 3.79 -1.12 19.32
N ILE A 141 3.20 -2.23 19.75
CA ILE A 141 2.14 -2.90 19.00
C ILE A 141 0.80 -2.41 19.55
N PHE A 142 -0.05 -1.87 18.70
CA PHE A 142 -1.39 -1.41 19.07
C PHE A 142 -2.35 -2.60 19.05
N GLN A 143 -2.42 -3.32 20.19
CA GLN A 143 -3.33 -4.44 20.36
C GLN A 143 -4.77 -3.95 20.52
N ASP A 144 -5.66 -4.44 19.65
CA ASP A 144 -7.10 -4.13 19.69
C ASP A 144 -7.90 -5.28 19.06
N ASP A 145 -9.03 -5.63 19.65
CA ASP A 145 -9.92 -6.72 19.19
C ASP A 145 -10.40 -6.53 17.73
N ARG A 146 -10.39 -5.28 17.22
CA ARG A 146 -10.75 -4.96 15.84
C ARG A 146 -9.73 -5.50 14.81
N PHE A 147 -8.52 -5.86 15.25
CA PHE A 147 -7.51 -6.53 14.41
C PHE A 147 -7.51 -8.06 14.61
N THR A 148 -7.82 -8.53 15.81
CA THR A 148 -7.68 -9.93 16.20
C THR A 148 -8.41 -10.88 15.24
N GLY A 149 -7.67 -11.80 14.63
CA GLY A 149 -8.20 -12.80 13.70
C GLY A 149 -8.70 -12.25 12.35
N THR A 150 -8.54 -10.95 12.09
CA THR A 150 -8.97 -10.29 10.85
C THR A 150 -7.85 -9.64 10.07
N ALA A 151 -6.88 -9.04 10.77
CA ALA A 151 -5.73 -8.35 10.21
C ALA A 151 -4.52 -8.46 11.15
N ARG A 152 -3.52 -7.62 11.02
CA ARG A 152 -2.29 -7.55 11.82
C ARG A 152 -2.34 -6.28 12.65
N GLU A 153 -1.98 -6.38 13.90
CA GLU A 153 -1.89 -5.25 14.80
C GLU A 153 -0.85 -4.25 14.27
N PRO A 154 -1.16 -2.93 14.29
CA PRO A 154 -0.22 -1.91 13.86
C PRO A 154 1.04 -1.90 14.71
N LEU A 155 2.21 -1.70 14.08
CA LEU A 155 3.49 -1.51 14.72
C LEU A 155 3.89 -0.05 14.65
N ALA A 156 4.16 0.58 15.79
CA ALA A 156 4.55 1.97 15.88
C ALA A 156 5.99 2.11 16.42
N GLN A 157 6.76 3.05 15.84
CA GLN A 157 8.12 3.36 16.27
C GLN A 157 8.39 4.86 16.11
N GLU A 158 9.02 5.42 17.12
CA GLU A 158 9.62 6.75 17.04
C GLU A 158 11.03 6.66 16.48
N PHE A 159 11.38 7.58 15.57
CA PHE A 159 12.71 7.70 14.97
C PHE A 159 13.30 9.07 15.23
N GLN A 160 14.58 9.12 15.60
CA GLN A 160 15.37 10.33 15.73
C GLN A 160 16.33 10.43 14.56
N PRO A 161 16.26 11.47 13.73
CA PRO A 161 17.30 11.78 12.76
C PRO A 161 18.65 11.97 13.45
N LEU A 162 19.73 11.56 12.77
CA LEU A 162 21.11 11.75 13.29
C LEU A 162 21.64 13.15 13.00
N LYS A 163 20.98 13.89 12.11
CA LYS A 163 21.30 15.29 11.84
C LYS A 163 20.93 16.14 13.06
N GLU A 164 21.90 16.87 13.57
CA GLU A 164 21.75 17.68 14.76
C GLU A 164 20.69 18.78 14.57
N GLY A 165 19.82 18.96 15.58
CA GLY A 165 18.76 19.94 15.57
C GLY A 165 17.49 19.55 14.82
N GLU A 166 17.38 18.33 14.27
CA GLU A 166 16.11 17.83 13.72
C GLU A 166 15.28 17.14 14.80
N GLU A 167 13.98 17.41 14.81
CA GLU A 167 13.03 16.76 15.74
C GLU A 167 12.80 15.29 15.37
N SER A 168 12.40 14.48 16.37
CA SER A 168 11.99 13.09 16.13
C SER A 168 10.60 13.04 15.47
N PHE A 169 10.34 11.95 14.76
CA PHE A 169 9.05 11.66 14.14
C PHE A 169 8.58 10.25 14.47
N VAL A 170 7.29 9.99 14.30
CA VAL A 170 6.68 8.69 14.56
C VAL A 170 6.20 8.06 13.26
N ALA A 171 6.44 6.76 13.12
CA ALA A 171 5.91 5.94 12.03
C ALA A 171 5.04 4.82 12.59
N VAL A 172 3.86 4.56 11.96
CA VAL A 172 2.93 3.49 12.32
C VAL A 172 2.66 2.64 11.09
N ALA A 173 3.23 1.44 11.06
CA ALA A 173 3.05 0.48 9.97
C ALA A 173 1.73 -0.30 10.15
N ASN A 174 0.90 -0.28 9.12
CA ASN A 174 -0.43 -0.85 9.09
C ASN A 174 -0.54 -1.93 8.00
N HIS A 175 -1.37 -2.95 8.27
CA HIS A 175 -1.80 -3.89 7.25
C HIS A 175 -3.24 -4.32 7.55
N PHE A 176 -4.21 -3.63 6.96
CA PHE A 176 -5.63 -3.80 7.24
C PHE A 176 -6.21 -5.06 6.60
N LYS A 177 -7.48 -5.34 6.91
CA LYS A 177 -8.22 -6.48 6.38
C LYS A 177 -8.36 -6.41 4.87
N SER A 178 -7.85 -7.43 4.18
CA SER A 178 -7.94 -7.54 2.72
C SER A 178 -9.39 -7.70 2.22
N LYS A 179 -9.59 -7.34 0.95
CA LYS A 179 -10.89 -7.52 0.25
C LYS A 179 -11.15 -8.98 -0.17
N GLY A 180 -10.17 -9.89 -0.05
CA GLY A 180 -10.25 -11.25 -0.56
C GLY A 180 -11.20 -12.16 0.22
N SER A 181 -10.99 -12.36 1.54
CA SER A 181 -11.87 -13.19 2.39
C SER A 181 -12.91 -12.33 3.08
N VAL A 182 -14.19 -12.73 3.00
CA VAL A 182 -15.32 -11.95 3.52
C VAL A 182 -15.51 -12.22 5.01
N ALA A 183 -15.47 -11.19 5.86
CA ALA A 183 -15.86 -11.24 7.24
C ALA A 183 -17.40 -11.40 7.34
N LYS A 184 -17.88 -12.01 8.43
CA LYS A 184 -19.30 -12.27 8.60
C LYS A 184 -20.12 -10.98 8.57
N GLY A 185 -20.99 -10.87 7.56
CA GLY A 185 -21.90 -9.73 7.42
C GLY A 185 -21.28 -8.49 6.78
N ASP A 186 -20.06 -8.60 6.21
CA ASP A 186 -19.32 -7.47 5.62
C ASP A 186 -18.93 -7.74 4.16
N ALA A 187 -19.86 -8.30 3.39
CA ALA A 187 -19.70 -8.52 1.96
C ALA A 187 -19.88 -7.20 1.19
N ASP A 188 -19.35 -7.18 -0.02
CA ASP A 188 -19.48 -6.07 -0.97
C ASP A 188 -20.97 -5.71 -1.17
N SER A 189 -21.31 -4.47 -0.91
CA SER A 189 -22.64 -3.90 -1.10
C SER A 189 -22.84 -3.27 -2.48
N GLY A 190 -21.80 -3.27 -3.33
CA GLY A 190 -21.83 -2.64 -4.65
C GLY A 190 -21.65 -1.12 -4.61
N ASP A 191 -21.14 -0.57 -3.51
CA ASP A 191 -20.86 0.86 -3.31
C ASP A 191 -19.43 1.27 -3.75
N GLY A 192 -18.69 0.33 -4.32
CA GLY A 192 -17.30 0.54 -4.77
C GLY A 192 -16.23 0.26 -3.73
N GLN A 193 -16.59 0.00 -2.47
CA GLN A 193 -15.61 -0.29 -1.40
C GLN A 193 -15.19 -1.76 -1.34
N GLY A 194 -15.90 -2.66 -2.06
CA GLY A 194 -15.64 -4.09 -2.05
C GLY A 194 -15.95 -4.75 -0.71
N ASN A 195 -15.41 -5.95 -0.48
CA ASN A 195 -15.64 -6.66 0.78
C ASN A 195 -14.93 -6.00 1.97
N ASN A 196 -15.49 -6.16 3.16
CA ASN A 196 -14.93 -5.79 4.47
C ASN A 196 -14.76 -4.27 4.73
N PRO A 197 -15.60 -3.37 4.22
CA PRO A 197 -15.46 -1.95 4.48
C PRO A 197 -15.66 -1.61 5.97
N ASN A 198 -16.63 -2.24 6.65
CA ASN A 198 -16.87 -1.98 8.07
C ASN A 198 -15.73 -2.46 8.97
N VAL A 199 -15.09 -3.59 8.64
CA VAL A 199 -13.91 -4.06 9.35
C VAL A 199 -12.77 -3.08 9.18
N ARG A 200 -12.49 -2.60 7.96
CA ARG A 200 -11.43 -1.60 7.72
C ARG A 200 -11.73 -0.26 8.40
N ASN A 201 -13.00 0.18 8.39
CA ASN A 201 -13.42 1.38 9.13
C ASN A 201 -13.15 1.24 10.64
N ALA A 202 -13.48 0.10 11.22
CA ALA A 202 -13.20 -0.18 12.62
C ALA A 202 -11.69 -0.21 12.92
N GLN A 203 -10.88 -0.76 12.01
CA GLN A 203 -9.42 -0.77 12.13
C GLN A 203 -8.81 0.63 12.03
N ALA A 204 -9.28 1.47 11.10
CA ALA A 204 -8.88 2.88 11.02
C ALA A 204 -9.16 3.61 12.33
N GLN A 205 -10.36 3.44 12.88
CA GLN A 205 -10.70 4.04 14.18
C GLN A 205 -9.83 3.48 15.31
N ALA A 206 -9.46 2.18 15.28
CA ALA A 206 -8.61 1.57 16.30
C ALA A 206 -7.20 2.18 16.30
N VAL A 207 -6.64 2.47 15.12
CA VAL A 207 -5.34 3.16 15.01
C VAL A 207 -5.43 4.54 15.63
N LEU A 208 -6.45 5.33 15.30
CA LEU A 208 -6.62 6.68 15.87
C LEU A 208 -6.84 6.64 17.39
N ASP A 209 -7.69 5.71 17.87
CA ASP A 209 -7.91 5.52 19.32
C ASP A 209 -6.62 5.17 20.07
N ALA A 210 -5.73 4.40 19.45
CA ALA A 210 -4.43 4.05 20.00
C ALA A 210 -3.46 5.25 19.98
N LEU A 211 -3.42 6.00 18.88
CA LEU A 211 -2.58 7.19 18.74
C LEU A 211 -2.97 8.29 19.73
N HIS A 212 -4.26 8.53 19.91
CA HIS A 212 -4.76 9.53 20.87
C HIS A 212 -4.40 9.21 22.34
N LYS A 213 -3.99 7.98 22.65
CA LYS A 213 -3.48 7.59 23.97
C LYS A 213 -1.98 7.83 24.16
N GLN A 214 -1.26 8.17 23.08
CA GLN A 214 0.19 8.39 23.12
C GLN A 214 0.50 9.86 23.42
N GLU A 215 0.47 10.25 24.70
CA GLU A 215 0.70 11.64 25.13
C GLU A 215 2.09 12.16 24.72
N ASP A 216 3.09 11.26 24.65
CA ASP A 216 4.47 11.57 24.25
C ASP A 216 4.64 11.81 22.74
N TRP A 217 3.62 11.52 21.93
CA TRP A 217 3.64 11.68 20.47
C TRP A 217 2.68 12.73 19.93
N LYS A 218 1.87 13.35 20.79
CA LYS A 218 0.75 14.22 20.36
C LYS A 218 1.17 15.43 19.52
N ASP A 219 2.37 15.96 19.76
CA ASP A 219 2.88 17.16 19.11
C ASP A 219 3.98 16.83 18.07
N LYS A 220 4.22 15.53 17.78
CA LYS A 220 5.25 15.09 16.84
C LYS A 220 4.72 14.92 15.42
N PRO A 221 5.57 15.13 14.39
CA PRO A 221 5.28 14.65 13.05
C PRO A 221 5.03 13.14 13.08
N LEU A 222 3.87 12.71 12.54
CA LEU A 222 3.47 11.32 12.56
C LEU A 222 2.98 10.86 11.20
N PHE A 223 3.47 9.70 10.77
CA PHE A 223 3.11 9.04 9.52
C PHE A 223 2.47 7.67 9.81
N ALA A 224 1.20 7.49 9.41
CA ALA A 224 0.56 6.17 9.36
C ALA A 224 0.72 5.63 7.94
N LEU A 225 1.36 4.46 7.79
CA LEU A 225 1.78 3.96 6.48
C LEU A 225 1.56 2.45 6.33
N GLY A 226 1.56 1.97 5.09
CA GLY A 226 1.45 0.54 4.78
C GLY A 226 0.32 0.20 3.83
N ASP A 227 -0.03 -1.09 3.78
CA ASP A 227 -1.16 -1.60 3.01
C ASP A 227 -2.45 -1.47 3.84
N PHE A 228 -3.22 -0.44 3.55
CA PHE A 228 -4.53 -0.23 4.19
C PHE A 228 -5.64 -1.09 3.57
N ASN A 229 -5.38 -1.80 2.48
CA ASN A 229 -6.39 -2.54 1.73
C ASN A 229 -7.63 -1.68 1.39
N THR A 230 -7.43 -0.37 1.32
CA THR A 230 -8.45 0.66 1.20
C THR A 230 -8.06 1.59 0.06
N TYR A 231 -8.92 1.69 -0.96
CA TYR A 231 -8.69 2.65 -2.02
C TYR A 231 -8.87 4.09 -1.53
N THR A 232 -8.24 5.03 -2.23
CA THR A 232 -8.08 6.42 -1.84
C THR A 232 -9.38 7.10 -1.37
N HIS A 233 -10.52 6.79 -1.98
CA HIS A 233 -11.83 7.40 -1.67
C HIS A 233 -12.77 6.51 -0.84
N GLU A 234 -12.26 5.47 -0.19
CA GLU A 234 -13.05 4.64 0.71
C GLU A 234 -13.14 5.26 2.11
N THR A 235 -14.21 4.90 2.83
CA THR A 235 -14.54 5.49 4.14
C THR A 235 -13.49 5.30 5.23
N ALA A 236 -12.67 4.25 5.14
CA ALA A 236 -11.58 4.05 6.11
C ALA A 236 -10.52 5.16 6.04
N LEU A 237 -10.21 5.71 4.84
CA LEU A 237 -9.33 6.88 4.72
C LEU A 237 -10.02 8.18 5.13
N ASP A 238 -11.35 8.29 4.94
CA ASP A 238 -12.10 9.45 5.43
C ASP A 238 -12.06 9.57 6.96
N ILE A 239 -11.99 8.45 7.68
CA ILE A 239 -11.81 8.44 9.15
C ILE A 239 -10.49 9.14 9.51
N PHE A 240 -9.38 8.85 8.83
CA PHE A 240 -8.12 9.55 9.04
C PHE A 240 -8.18 11.02 8.61
N ARG A 241 -8.80 11.34 7.45
CA ARG A 241 -8.96 12.73 7.00
C ARG A 241 -9.77 13.57 8.00
N ASN A 242 -10.82 13.01 8.58
CA ASN A 242 -11.65 13.66 9.59
C ASN A 242 -10.89 13.91 10.89
N ASP A 243 -9.86 13.12 11.19
CA ASP A 243 -8.93 13.33 12.33
C ASP A 243 -7.76 14.28 11.97
N GLY A 244 -7.77 14.86 10.77
CA GLY A 244 -6.77 15.85 10.33
C GLY A 244 -5.56 15.29 9.61
N PHE A 245 -5.58 14.02 9.22
CA PHE A 245 -4.52 13.45 8.37
C PHE A 245 -4.69 13.88 6.90
N THR A 246 -3.57 14.09 6.25
CA THR A 246 -3.45 14.31 4.80
C THR A 246 -3.02 13.02 4.13
N VAL A 247 -3.47 12.80 2.89
CA VAL A 247 -2.99 11.74 1.99
C VAL A 247 -2.01 12.37 1.00
N PRO A 248 -0.68 12.31 1.21
CA PRO A 248 0.29 12.98 0.34
C PRO A 248 0.21 12.54 -1.12
N ALA A 249 -0.08 11.26 -1.39
CA ALA A 249 -0.25 10.75 -2.74
C ALA A 249 -1.33 11.52 -3.54
N GLU A 250 -2.44 11.94 -2.90
CA GLU A 250 -3.44 12.79 -3.54
C GLU A 250 -2.93 14.21 -3.76
N LYS A 251 -2.23 14.78 -2.77
CA LYS A 251 -1.69 16.15 -2.85
C LYS A 251 -0.68 16.32 -3.97
N TYR A 252 0.12 15.29 -4.24
CA TYR A 252 1.18 15.29 -5.24
C TYR A 252 0.85 14.49 -6.50
N GLU A 253 -0.43 14.05 -6.66
CA GLU A 253 -0.94 13.33 -7.84
C GLU A 253 -0.09 12.10 -8.19
N ALA A 254 0.29 11.30 -7.17
CA ALA A 254 1.08 10.10 -7.34
C ALA A 254 0.28 9.00 -8.07
N ASP A 255 1.01 8.14 -8.79
CA ASP A 255 0.43 7.02 -9.51
C ASP A 255 -0.25 5.99 -8.59
N PRO A 256 -1.15 5.13 -9.12
CA PRO A 256 -1.72 4.00 -8.37
C PRO A 256 -0.66 2.99 -7.93
N SER A 257 -0.86 2.34 -6.77
CA SER A 257 0.08 1.33 -6.22
C SER A 257 -0.32 -0.11 -6.49
N TYR A 258 -1.54 -0.36 -7.00
CA TYR A 258 -2.09 -1.70 -7.11
C TYR A 258 -3.00 -1.87 -8.31
N GLN A 259 -2.96 -3.09 -8.90
CA GLN A 259 -3.83 -3.46 -10.01
C GLN A 259 -4.63 -4.71 -9.65
N PHE A 260 -5.94 -4.65 -9.83
CA PHE A 260 -6.82 -5.81 -9.66
C PHE A 260 -7.87 -5.90 -10.78
N SER A 261 -7.93 -7.05 -11.44
CA SER A 261 -8.88 -7.31 -12.53
C SER A 261 -8.86 -6.26 -13.66
N GLY A 262 -7.69 -5.67 -13.96
CA GLY A 262 -7.53 -4.64 -14.98
C GLY A 262 -7.92 -3.22 -14.54
N LEU A 263 -8.17 -3.02 -13.25
CA LEU A 263 -8.43 -1.71 -12.65
C LEU A 263 -7.26 -1.29 -11.78
N LEU A 264 -6.83 -0.05 -11.92
CA LEU A 264 -5.78 0.56 -11.13
C LEU A 264 -6.37 1.30 -9.93
N GLY A 265 -5.65 1.27 -8.81
CA GLY A 265 -6.01 2.00 -7.60
C GLY A 265 -4.87 1.99 -6.59
N THR A 266 -4.98 2.75 -5.53
CA THR A 266 -3.96 2.85 -4.48
C THR A 266 -4.48 2.17 -3.22
N LEU A 267 -3.82 1.10 -2.76
CA LEU A 267 -4.07 0.42 -1.48
C LEU A 267 -3.01 0.73 -0.45
N ASP A 268 -1.82 1.12 -0.91
CA ASP A 268 -0.65 1.43 -0.10
C ASP A 268 -0.57 2.95 0.11
N HIS A 269 -0.59 3.38 1.35
CA HIS A 269 -0.62 4.78 1.70
C HIS A 269 0.46 5.14 2.71
N VAL A 270 0.88 6.42 2.67
CA VAL A 270 1.54 7.11 3.77
C VAL A 270 0.66 8.29 4.12
N LEU A 271 0.07 8.30 5.30
CA LEU A 271 -0.82 9.35 5.79
C LEU A 271 -0.03 10.23 6.77
N ALA A 272 -0.08 11.54 6.61
CA ALA A 272 0.62 12.50 7.45
C ALA A 272 -0.36 13.19 8.40
N ASN A 273 -0.09 13.19 9.72
CA ASN A 273 -0.89 13.96 10.66
C ASN A 273 -0.74 15.47 10.40
N LYS A 274 -1.48 16.30 11.10
CA LYS A 274 -1.47 17.75 10.91
C LYS A 274 -0.07 18.38 11.04
N VAL A 275 0.76 17.88 11.96
CA VAL A 275 2.14 18.36 12.17
C VAL A 275 2.98 17.94 10.96
N ALA A 276 2.99 16.66 10.59
CA ALA A 276 3.74 16.14 9.46
C ALA A 276 3.31 16.73 8.11
N THR A 277 2.02 17.10 7.94
CA THR A 277 1.51 17.74 6.71
C THR A 277 2.27 19.03 6.36
N GLY A 278 2.72 19.78 7.38
CA GLY A 278 3.51 21.00 7.19
C GLY A 278 4.95 20.76 6.74
N THR A 279 5.45 19.54 6.84
CA THR A 279 6.82 19.15 6.52
C THR A 279 6.97 18.45 5.16
N LEU A 280 5.85 18.16 4.47
CA LEU A 280 5.83 17.37 3.23
C LEU A 280 6.47 18.11 2.06
N ASP A 281 7.39 17.45 1.36
CA ASP A 281 8.08 17.94 0.16
C ASP A 281 7.53 17.32 -1.12
N ASP A 282 7.37 15.99 -1.16
CA ASP A 282 6.84 15.23 -2.30
C ASP A 282 6.18 13.91 -1.88
N ALA A 283 5.54 13.25 -2.85
CA ALA A 283 5.06 11.88 -2.75
C ALA A 283 5.13 11.20 -4.11
N GLN A 284 5.55 9.95 -4.14
CA GLN A 284 5.64 9.16 -5.36
C GLN A 284 5.32 7.69 -5.09
N VAL A 285 4.78 7.03 -6.09
CA VAL A 285 4.68 5.58 -6.21
C VAL A 285 5.71 5.13 -7.25
N TRP A 286 6.53 4.17 -6.91
CA TRP A 286 7.51 3.63 -7.86
C TRP A 286 6.94 2.40 -8.55
N ASN A 287 6.47 2.57 -9.79
CA ASN A 287 5.77 1.55 -10.58
C ASN A 287 6.75 0.47 -11.09
N ILE A 288 6.94 -0.56 -10.29
CA ILE A 288 7.79 -1.72 -10.59
C ILE A 288 7.06 -3.07 -10.46
N ASN A 289 5.81 -3.06 -9.98
CA ASN A 289 5.11 -4.28 -9.60
C ASN A 289 3.70 -4.40 -10.19
N ALA A 290 2.80 -3.46 -9.87
CA ALA A 290 1.36 -3.61 -10.12
C ALA A 290 1.03 -3.75 -11.61
N ASP A 291 1.67 -2.96 -12.46
CA ASP A 291 1.49 -2.94 -13.91
C ASP A 291 2.40 -3.92 -14.67
N GLU A 292 3.38 -4.51 -13.97
CA GLU A 292 4.31 -5.43 -14.57
C GLU A 292 3.70 -6.81 -14.80
N PRO A 293 4.10 -7.50 -15.88
CA PRO A 293 3.64 -8.85 -16.15
C PRO A 293 4.00 -9.84 -15.02
N VAL A 294 3.02 -10.63 -14.56
CA VAL A 294 3.26 -11.68 -13.55
C VAL A 294 4.30 -12.71 -13.96
N ALA A 295 4.69 -12.76 -15.23
CA ALA A 295 5.76 -13.61 -15.76
C ALA A 295 7.15 -13.23 -15.21
N PHE A 296 7.34 -12.01 -14.70
CA PHE A 296 8.59 -11.60 -14.05
C PHE A 296 8.65 -12.00 -12.56
N GLU A 297 7.52 -12.37 -11.94
CA GLU A 297 7.45 -12.80 -10.56
C GLU A 297 8.19 -14.14 -10.38
N TYR A 298 8.96 -14.27 -9.27
CA TYR A 298 9.73 -15.49 -8.99
C TYR A 298 8.86 -16.75 -9.00
N SER A 299 7.60 -16.65 -8.58
CA SER A 299 6.68 -17.78 -8.45
C SER A 299 5.90 -18.10 -9.73
N ARG A 300 5.95 -17.27 -10.76
CA ARG A 300 5.14 -17.37 -11.98
C ARG A 300 5.96 -17.48 -13.28
N ARG A 301 7.25 -17.25 -13.23
CA ARG A 301 8.14 -17.24 -14.41
C ARG A 301 8.03 -18.49 -15.25
N ASN A 302 7.87 -19.66 -14.63
CA ASN A 302 7.87 -20.96 -15.29
C ASN A 302 6.52 -21.35 -15.89
N TYR A 303 5.49 -20.50 -15.86
CA TYR A 303 4.26 -20.74 -16.61
C TYR A 303 4.41 -20.47 -18.11
N ASN A 304 5.46 -19.77 -18.52
CA ASN A 304 5.79 -19.49 -19.90
C ASN A 304 6.82 -20.47 -20.46
N ILE A 305 6.87 -20.61 -21.79
CA ILE A 305 7.91 -21.41 -22.49
C ILE A 305 9.28 -20.75 -22.30
N VAL A 306 9.31 -19.41 -22.31
CA VAL A 306 10.51 -18.63 -22.05
C VAL A 306 10.49 -18.25 -20.58
N ASP A 307 11.60 -18.43 -19.88
CA ASP A 307 11.80 -17.92 -18.53
C ASP A 307 12.09 -16.41 -18.61
N PHE A 308 11.21 -15.60 -18.03
CA PHE A 308 11.32 -14.14 -17.97
C PHE A 308 11.93 -13.64 -16.67
N TYR A 309 12.34 -14.53 -15.78
CA TYR A 309 12.96 -14.13 -14.52
C TYR A 309 14.27 -13.40 -14.77
N ASP A 310 14.45 -12.31 -14.02
CA ASP A 310 15.70 -11.59 -13.86
C ASP A 310 15.83 -11.07 -12.42
N ASP A 311 16.99 -10.56 -12.04
CA ASP A 311 17.27 -10.04 -10.70
C ASP A 311 16.88 -8.54 -10.55
N SER A 312 16.10 -8.01 -11.51
CA SER A 312 15.59 -6.63 -11.46
C SER A 312 14.50 -6.48 -10.38
N PRO A 313 14.20 -5.24 -9.94
CA PRO A 313 13.11 -4.98 -8.98
C PRO A 313 11.71 -5.22 -9.55
N PHE A 314 11.57 -5.35 -10.89
CA PHE A 314 10.27 -5.50 -11.54
C PHE A 314 9.58 -6.79 -11.12
N ARG A 315 8.35 -6.66 -10.62
CA ARG A 315 7.55 -7.75 -10.07
C ARG A 315 8.20 -8.42 -8.85
N ALA A 316 8.84 -7.63 -8.00
CA ALA A 316 9.27 -8.07 -6.67
C ALA A 316 8.08 -8.36 -5.74
N SER A 317 6.94 -7.73 -6.01
CA SER A 317 5.66 -7.85 -5.31
C SER A 317 4.50 -7.71 -6.29
N ASP A 318 3.27 -7.74 -5.80
CA ASP A 318 2.06 -7.32 -6.51
C ASP A 318 1.62 -5.88 -6.14
N HIS A 319 2.29 -5.26 -5.18
CA HIS A 319 2.12 -3.88 -4.74
C HIS A 319 3.33 -3.02 -5.13
N ASP A 320 3.08 -1.80 -5.61
CA ASP A 320 4.13 -0.82 -5.83
C ASP A 320 4.50 -0.09 -4.53
N PRO A 321 5.79 0.12 -4.24
CA PRO A 321 6.20 0.84 -3.05
C PRO A 321 5.90 2.34 -3.16
N VAL A 322 5.47 2.93 -2.04
CA VAL A 322 5.20 4.37 -1.88
C VAL A 322 6.35 5.02 -1.14
N LYS A 323 6.77 6.21 -1.56
CA LYS A 323 7.81 7.03 -0.90
C LYS A 323 7.35 8.47 -0.74
N ILE A 324 7.59 9.03 0.46
CA ILE A 324 7.28 10.41 0.81
C ILE A 324 8.57 11.13 1.21
N GLY A 325 8.80 12.30 0.63
CA GLY A 325 9.81 13.26 1.05
C GLY A 325 9.24 14.23 2.08
N PHE A 326 10.02 14.56 3.09
CA PHE A 326 9.66 15.55 4.10
C PHE A 326 10.89 16.18 4.74
N THR A 327 10.76 17.44 5.20
CA THR A 327 11.81 18.19 5.88
C THR A 327 11.36 18.52 7.30
N LEU A 328 12.04 17.97 8.30
CA LEU A 328 11.75 18.23 9.71
C LEU A 328 12.27 19.61 10.13
N GLY A 329 11.53 20.28 11.00
CA GLY A 329 11.96 21.53 11.64
C GLY A 329 13.11 21.30 12.62
N ALA A 330 13.74 22.41 13.03
CA ALA A 330 14.67 22.39 14.16
C ALA A 330 13.93 22.05 15.45
N ASP A 331 14.53 21.21 16.30
CA ASP A 331 14.04 20.96 17.64
C ASP A 331 14.23 22.23 18.52
N ASP A 332 13.21 23.06 18.61
CA ASP A 332 13.20 24.26 19.45
C ASP A 332 13.29 23.95 20.95
N SER A 333 13.28 22.66 21.35
CA SER A 333 13.41 22.24 22.74
C SER A 333 14.87 22.23 23.27
N ALA A 334 15.86 22.37 22.40
CA ALA A 334 17.26 22.43 22.75
C ALA A 334 17.72 23.87 23.03
N GLY A 335 17.26 24.43 24.14
CA GLY A 335 17.98 25.49 24.86
C GLY A 335 17.77 26.92 24.38
N GLN A 336 16.79 27.62 24.91
CA GLN A 336 16.93 29.04 25.17
C GLN A 336 17.87 29.22 26.38
N PRO A 337 18.99 29.95 26.24
CA PRO A 337 19.68 30.47 27.42
C PRO A 337 18.76 31.51 28.09
N ASP A 338 18.59 31.39 29.37
CA ASP A 338 17.96 32.41 30.20
C ASP A 338 18.67 33.75 29.98
N ASP A 339 18.00 34.71 29.34
CA ASP A 339 18.42 36.08 29.28
C ASP A 339 17.69 36.86 30.37
N PRO A 340 18.41 37.62 31.24
CA PRO A 340 17.81 38.24 32.38
C PRO A 340 16.98 39.46 31.99
N ALA A 341 15.86 39.59 32.70
CA ALA A 341 14.93 40.67 32.62
C ALA A 341 15.57 42.07 32.61
N ASP A 342 15.10 42.94 31.72
CA ASP A 342 15.16 44.38 31.89
C ASP A 342 13.77 44.99 31.63
N ASP A 343 13.39 45.88 32.53
CA ASP A 343 12.10 46.45 32.86
C ASP A 343 11.78 47.69 31.98
N PRO A 344 10.53 48.20 31.95
CA PRO A 344 9.98 48.94 30.84
C PRO A 344 10.05 50.46 30.99
N ALA A 345 10.15 51.21 29.88
CA ALA A 345 9.70 52.59 29.85
C ALA A 345 9.37 53.12 28.45
N ASP A 346 8.19 53.76 28.42
CA ASP A 346 7.75 54.89 27.60
C ASP A 346 7.08 54.68 26.23
N LYS A 347 5.74 54.84 26.32
CA LYS A 347 4.90 55.43 25.25
C LYS A 347 5.09 56.93 25.13
N PRO A 348 4.80 57.62 23.95
CA PRO A 348 3.39 58.02 23.78
C PRO A 348 2.86 58.00 22.32
N SER A 349 1.58 57.81 22.29
CA SER A 349 0.48 58.12 21.38
C SER A 349 0.69 59.18 20.28
N GLU A 350 0.06 58.94 19.13
CA GLU A 350 -0.88 59.85 18.44
C GLU A 350 -1.48 59.17 17.18
N GLU A 351 -2.80 59.05 17.17
CA GLU A 351 -3.71 59.05 16.00
C GLU A 351 -4.17 60.49 15.80
N PRO A 352 -4.86 60.97 14.70
CA PRO A 352 -5.79 60.30 13.82
C PRO A 352 -5.84 60.79 12.35
N GLY A 353 -6.67 60.19 11.48
CA GLY A 353 -7.14 60.85 10.27
C GLY A 353 -7.74 59.97 9.17
N LYS A 354 -9.03 59.71 9.23
CA LYS A 354 -9.93 59.36 8.15
C LYS A 354 -10.54 60.63 7.55
N PRO A 355 -11.01 60.79 6.26
CA PRO A 355 -12.24 60.16 5.78
C PRO A 355 -12.30 59.82 4.27
N GLU A 356 -13.13 58.84 3.95
CA GLU A 356 -14.28 58.77 3.03
C GLU A 356 -14.18 59.31 1.60
N ASP A 357 -14.52 58.50 0.59
CA ASP A 357 -15.79 58.56 -0.14
C ASP A 357 -15.93 57.44 -1.19
N LYS A 358 -17.11 56.81 -1.20
CA LYS A 358 -17.76 56.08 -2.30
C LYS A 358 -18.52 57.07 -3.21
N PRO A 359 -19.09 56.80 -4.43
CA PRO A 359 -19.88 55.59 -4.75
C PRO A 359 -19.90 55.09 -6.25
N SER A 360 -20.49 53.89 -6.42
CA SER A 360 -21.47 53.40 -7.44
C SER A 360 -21.11 53.56 -8.94
N GLU A 361 -21.43 52.62 -9.80
CA GLU A 361 -22.70 51.96 -10.21
C GLU A 361 -22.41 50.83 -11.20
N ASN A 362 -23.27 49.80 -11.14
CA ASN A 362 -23.50 48.78 -12.17
C ASN A 362 -24.52 49.33 -13.22
N PRO A 363 -24.61 48.87 -14.49
CA PRO A 363 -25.53 47.79 -14.77
C PRO A 363 -25.17 46.83 -15.94
N SER A 364 -25.62 45.61 -15.75
CA SER A 364 -26.24 44.64 -16.67
C SER A 364 -26.25 44.87 -18.18
N GLU A 365 -25.93 43.83 -18.94
CA GLU A 365 -26.85 43.31 -19.98
C GLU A 365 -26.32 41.96 -20.55
N LYS A 366 -27.20 40.97 -20.56
CA LYS A 366 -27.31 39.85 -21.52
C LYS A 366 -28.32 40.34 -22.61
N PRO A 367 -28.41 39.81 -23.85
CA PRO A 367 -28.45 38.43 -24.24
C PRO A 367 -27.86 38.13 -25.65
N ASP A 368 -27.75 36.91 -26.09
CA ASP A 368 -28.46 36.20 -27.17
C ASP A 368 -27.62 35.11 -27.85
N LYS A 369 -28.27 33.94 -27.93
CA LYS A 369 -27.97 32.87 -28.92
C LYS A 369 -28.61 33.19 -30.26
N PRO A 370 -28.11 32.73 -31.43
CA PRO A 370 -28.65 31.47 -31.96
C PRO A 370 -27.67 30.58 -32.77
N ALA A 371 -27.92 29.32 -32.65
CA ALA A 371 -28.30 28.27 -33.62
C ALA A 371 -27.35 27.83 -34.75
N SER A 372 -27.20 26.50 -34.74
CA SER A 372 -27.14 25.52 -35.85
C SER A 372 -25.87 25.37 -36.67
N GLY A 373 -25.37 24.15 -36.58
CA GLY A 373 -24.42 23.55 -37.53
C GLY A 373 -24.20 22.08 -37.20
N SER A 374 -25.01 21.24 -37.83
CA SER A 374 -24.91 19.77 -37.78
C SER A 374 -23.61 19.26 -38.36
N SER A 375 -22.91 18.36 -37.66
CA SER A 375 -22.10 17.33 -38.31
C SER A 375 -22.01 16.07 -37.43
N SER A 376 -22.42 15.02 -38.05
CA SER A 376 -22.53 13.62 -37.72
C SER A 376 -21.37 13.04 -36.92
N SER A 377 -21.67 12.50 -35.72
CA SER A 377 -20.79 11.56 -34.98
C SER A 377 -21.23 10.14 -35.18
N THR A 378 -20.66 9.47 -36.17
CA THR A 378 -20.68 8.00 -36.30
C THR A 378 -19.26 7.52 -36.20
N SER A 379 -18.84 7.05 -34.99
CA SER A 379 -17.66 6.16 -34.90
C SER A 379 -17.27 5.63 -33.50
N SER A 380 -18.09 5.77 -32.45
CA SER A 380 -17.70 5.23 -31.12
C SER A 380 -18.29 3.86 -30.77
N VAL A 381 -19.25 3.35 -31.54
CA VAL A 381 -19.87 2.03 -31.28
C VAL A 381 -19.06 0.88 -31.90
N GLY A 382 -18.34 1.12 -32.97
CA GLY A 382 -17.53 0.08 -33.66
C GLY A 382 -16.28 -0.36 -32.89
N ALA A 383 -15.62 0.54 -32.16
CA ALA A 383 -14.41 0.24 -31.42
C ALA A 383 -14.68 -0.59 -30.15
N GLY A 384 -15.79 -0.35 -29.48
CA GLY A 384 -16.19 -1.14 -28.29
C GLY A 384 -16.56 -2.60 -28.62
N ILE A 385 -17.18 -2.83 -29.78
CA ILE A 385 -17.57 -4.16 -30.25
C ILE A 385 -16.33 -4.95 -30.69
N ALA A 386 -15.35 -4.32 -31.33
CA ALA A 386 -14.10 -4.94 -31.73
C ALA A 386 -13.24 -5.36 -30.53
N ALA A 387 -13.19 -4.57 -29.45
CA ALA A 387 -12.46 -4.90 -28.22
C ALA A 387 -13.14 -6.06 -27.46
N ALA A 388 -14.46 -6.09 -27.40
CA ALA A 388 -15.21 -7.19 -26.78
C ALA A 388 -15.05 -8.51 -27.57
N ILE A 389 -15.01 -8.46 -28.90
CA ILE A 389 -14.77 -9.62 -29.75
C ILE A 389 -13.34 -10.13 -29.61
N ALA A 390 -12.34 -9.25 -29.50
CA ALA A 390 -10.95 -9.62 -29.27
C ALA A 390 -10.74 -10.30 -27.89
N ALA A 391 -11.41 -9.83 -26.84
CA ALA A 391 -11.36 -10.46 -25.51
C ALA A 391 -12.02 -11.86 -25.50
N ILE A 392 -13.10 -12.06 -26.24
CA ILE A 392 -13.80 -13.37 -26.33
C ILE A 392 -12.99 -14.34 -27.20
N VAL A 393 -12.37 -13.87 -28.29
CA VAL A 393 -11.50 -14.70 -29.15
C VAL A 393 -10.20 -15.07 -28.44
N GLY A 394 -9.63 -14.18 -27.59
CA GLY A 394 -8.46 -14.48 -26.75
C GLY A 394 -8.75 -15.55 -25.68
N LEU A 395 -9.96 -15.61 -25.15
CA LEU A 395 -10.40 -16.64 -24.20
C LEU A 395 -10.68 -18.01 -24.85
N VAL A 396 -10.91 -18.07 -26.16
CA VAL A 396 -11.25 -19.29 -26.91
C VAL A 396 -10.02 -19.89 -27.61
N ALA A 397 -8.89 -19.18 -27.69
CA ALA A 397 -7.66 -19.63 -28.34
C ALA A 397 -6.78 -20.52 -27.43
N ILE A 398 -7.34 -21.30 -26.53
CA ILE A 398 -6.62 -22.40 -25.86
C ILE A 398 -6.63 -23.60 -26.80
N PRO A 399 -5.46 -24.07 -27.34
CA PRO A 399 -5.41 -25.24 -28.17
C PRO A 399 -5.84 -26.47 -27.36
N GLY A 400 -6.94 -27.07 -27.71
CA GLY A 400 -7.54 -28.23 -27.03
C GLY A 400 -9.02 -28.05 -26.66
N PHE A 401 -9.54 -26.84 -26.59
CA PHE A 401 -10.95 -26.58 -26.28
C PHE A 401 -11.87 -26.64 -27.53
N LEU A 402 -11.30 -26.49 -28.72
CA LEU A 402 -12.03 -26.53 -29.99
C LEU A 402 -12.50 -27.91 -30.42
N ALA A 403 -12.05 -28.98 -29.75
CA ALA A 403 -12.40 -30.37 -30.13
C ALA A 403 -13.68 -30.92 -29.45
N VAL A 404 -14.35 -30.19 -28.58
CA VAL A 404 -15.43 -30.74 -27.73
C VAL A 404 -16.65 -29.88 -27.74
N THR A 405 -17.04 -29.12 -28.75
CA THR A 405 -18.37 -28.57 -28.48
C THR A 405 -19.17 -27.99 -29.65
N GLY A 406 -20.22 -28.62 -29.99
CA GLY A 406 -21.44 -28.02 -30.51
C GLY A 406 -22.24 -27.20 -29.42
N ASN A 407 -21.61 -26.61 -28.39
CA ASN A 407 -22.32 -25.90 -27.31
C ASN A 407 -21.50 -24.77 -26.66
N LEU A 408 -20.79 -23.98 -27.46
CA LEU A 408 -19.96 -22.86 -26.99
C LEU A 408 -20.73 -21.88 -26.08
N HIS A 409 -22.04 -21.65 -26.32
CA HIS A 409 -22.90 -20.81 -25.47
C HIS A 409 -23.08 -21.35 -24.05
N LYS A 410 -22.87 -22.64 -23.80
CA LYS A 410 -22.94 -23.23 -22.46
C LYS A 410 -21.68 -23.05 -21.65
N ALA A 411 -20.56 -22.69 -22.27
CA ALA A 411 -19.30 -22.38 -21.63
C ALA A 411 -19.29 -20.95 -21.04
N ILE A 412 -20.23 -20.10 -21.45
CA ILE A 412 -20.37 -18.72 -20.96
C ILE A 412 -21.34 -18.74 -19.77
N PRO A 413 -20.93 -18.28 -18.57
CA PRO A 413 -21.81 -18.19 -17.41
C PRO A 413 -23.09 -17.42 -17.72
N ALA A 414 -24.24 -17.91 -17.23
CA ALA A 414 -25.56 -17.35 -17.55
C ALA A 414 -25.67 -15.81 -17.30
N PRO A 415 -25.10 -15.22 -16.23
CA PRO A 415 -25.12 -13.78 -16.05
C PRO A 415 -24.40 -13.03 -17.18
N ILE A 416 -23.25 -13.55 -17.62
CA ILE A 416 -22.45 -12.93 -18.72
C ILE A 416 -23.19 -13.09 -20.05
N TRP A 417 -23.78 -14.25 -20.32
CA TRP A 417 -24.57 -14.47 -21.53
C TRP A 417 -25.74 -13.50 -21.65
N VAL A 418 -26.46 -13.22 -20.55
CA VAL A 418 -27.59 -12.29 -20.56
C VAL A 418 -27.16 -10.87 -20.91
N MET A 419 -25.99 -10.42 -20.45
CA MET A 419 -25.44 -9.07 -20.66
C MET A 419 -24.87 -8.85 -22.08
N LEU A 420 -24.59 -9.90 -22.84
CA LEU A 420 -24.03 -9.75 -24.18
C LEU A 420 -25.03 -9.09 -25.16
N PRO A 421 -24.55 -8.16 -26.01
CA PRO A 421 -25.34 -7.60 -27.11
C PRO A 421 -25.87 -8.69 -28.04
N LYS A 422 -27.04 -8.45 -28.65
CA LYS A 422 -27.73 -9.41 -29.52
C LYS A 422 -26.85 -9.85 -30.71
N GLU A 423 -26.05 -8.95 -31.23
CA GLU A 423 -25.14 -9.14 -32.34
C GLU A 423 -24.04 -10.13 -31.96
N VAL A 424 -23.45 -10.02 -30.74
CA VAL A 424 -22.44 -10.90 -30.20
C VAL A 424 -23.01 -12.30 -29.94
N LYS A 425 -24.23 -12.38 -29.37
CA LYS A 425 -24.95 -13.65 -29.17
C LYS A 425 -25.20 -14.37 -30.51
N ASN A 426 -25.63 -13.63 -31.52
CA ASN A 426 -25.85 -14.17 -32.86
C ASN A 426 -24.57 -14.67 -33.51
N PHE A 427 -23.45 -13.93 -33.34
CA PHE A 427 -22.14 -14.35 -33.85
C PHE A 427 -21.66 -15.63 -33.16
N ILE A 428 -21.71 -15.70 -31.82
CA ILE A 428 -21.32 -16.92 -31.07
C ILE A 428 -22.19 -18.11 -31.49
N THR A 429 -23.50 -17.91 -31.72
CA THR A 429 -24.41 -18.95 -32.18
C THR A 429 -24.13 -19.37 -33.65
N SER A 430 -23.63 -18.45 -34.47
CA SER A 430 -23.27 -18.75 -35.86
C SER A 430 -22.00 -19.62 -36.00
N LEU A 431 -21.09 -19.56 -35.01
CA LEU A 431 -19.90 -20.40 -34.95
C LEU A 431 -20.20 -21.86 -34.58
N GLN A 432 -21.46 -22.18 -34.28
CA GLN A 432 -21.92 -23.54 -33.92
C GLN A 432 -22.62 -24.28 -35.08
N ARG A 433 -22.73 -23.64 -36.23
CA ARG A 433 -23.22 -24.23 -37.46
C ARG A 433 -22.09 -24.52 -38.41
#